data_d64fe27f4ae14b9c46e43a1ec3f16741
#
_entry.id   d64fe27f4ae14b9c46e43a1ec3f16741
#
_cell.length_a   1.000
_cell.length_b   1.000
_cell.length_c   1.000
_cell.angle_alpha   90.00
_cell.angle_beta   90.00
_cell.angle_gamma   90.00
#
_symmetry.space_group_name_H-M   'P 1'
#
loop_
_entity.id
_entity.type
_entity.pdbx_description
1 polymer ?
#
loop_
_entity_poly.entity_id
_entity_poly.type
_entity_poly.pdbx_seq_one_letter_code
_entity_poly.pdbx_strand_id
1 'polypeptide(L)'
;KMYGLESNSLVDERCDPIKATWAAARYLKDLYAIYQDWNLVIAAYNCGPGTINKAIRRAGGKTDYWEIYNSLPKETRGYVPAFIAANYVMTYYCKHNICPMETNIPDATDTVQVTKNLHFEQLADICSVSMEEIKSLNPQYKKNIIPGESKAQTLRLPMNYISTFIDSQDTIYAHRSNELFKNRRTVAIPETRSTARRATTGNGKLTYHKIRSGETLGGIAGRYGVTVKQLQSWNGLRNTNISAGKQLKIYK
;
A
#
# COMPACT_ATOMS: atom_id res chain seq x y z
N LYS A 1 2.14 -3.45 3.12
CA LYS A 1 2.54 -4.83 3.52
C LYS A 1 3.37 -4.81 4.81
N MET A 2 4.36 -3.93 4.94
CA MET A 2 5.24 -3.85 6.12
C MET A 2 4.45 -3.56 7.41
N TYR A 3 3.40 -2.75 7.34
CA TYR A 3 2.55 -2.39 8.48
C TYR A 3 1.20 -3.12 8.51
N GLY A 4 1.10 -4.28 7.86
CA GLY A 4 -0.05 -5.18 7.93
C GLY A 4 -1.24 -4.83 7.03
N LEU A 5 -1.14 -3.80 6.18
CA LEU A 5 -2.21 -3.46 5.26
C LEU A 5 -2.31 -4.47 4.10
N GLU A 6 -3.51 -4.97 3.88
CA GLU A 6 -3.84 -5.85 2.77
C GLU A 6 -4.12 -5.05 1.50
N SER A 7 -3.64 -5.54 0.35
CA SER A 7 -3.97 -4.99 -0.95
C SER A 7 -4.00 -6.11 -1.98
N ASN A 8 -5.20 -6.38 -2.52
CA ASN A 8 -5.46 -7.39 -3.52
C ASN A 8 -6.44 -6.86 -4.58
N SER A 9 -7.02 -7.75 -5.39
CA SER A 9 -7.96 -7.38 -6.46
C SER A 9 -9.32 -6.86 -5.97
N LEU A 10 -9.72 -7.15 -4.74
CA LEU A 10 -11.01 -6.79 -4.14
C LEU A 10 -10.89 -5.83 -2.97
N VAL A 11 -9.83 -5.94 -2.18
CA VAL A 11 -9.62 -5.13 -0.97
C VAL A 11 -8.33 -4.34 -1.11
N ASP A 12 -8.35 -3.07 -0.72
CA ASP A 12 -7.18 -2.22 -0.58
C ASP A 12 -7.26 -1.41 0.72
N GLU A 13 -6.74 -1.96 1.79
CA GLU A 13 -6.78 -1.34 3.12
C GLU A 13 -5.99 -0.03 3.22
N ARG A 14 -5.23 0.34 2.18
CA ARG A 14 -4.60 1.66 2.10
C ARG A 14 -5.63 2.78 1.88
N CYS A 15 -6.80 2.42 1.35
CA CYS A 15 -7.92 3.34 1.18
C CYS A 15 -8.80 3.42 2.43
N ASP A 16 -8.69 2.48 3.38
CA ASP A 16 -9.38 2.55 4.68
C ASP A 16 -8.72 3.64 5.54
N PRO A 17 -9.40 4.75 5.84
CA PRO A 17 -8.79 5.87 6.54
C PRO A 17 -8.28 5.50 7.94
N ILE A 18 -8.97 4.61 8.64
CA ILE A 18 -8.59 4.18 9.99
C ILE A 18 -7.36 3.29 9.94
N LYS A 19 -7.39 2.22 9.13
CA LYS A 19 -6.27 1.28 9.00
C LYS A 19 -5.03 1.96 8.44
N ALA A 20 -5.21 2.82 7.42
CA ALA A 20 -4.12 3.57 6.81
C ALA A 20 -3.48 4.55 7.82
N THR A 21 -4.29 5.25 8.63
CA THR A 21 -3.80 6.16 9.67
C THR A 21 -2.99 5.42 10.73
N TRP A 22 -3.47 4.28 11.21
CA TRP A 22 -2.71 3.46 12.15
C TRP A 22 -1.40 2.92 11.58
N ALA A 23 -1.40 2.53 10.30
CA ALA A 23 -0.19 2.11 9.62
C ALA A 23 0.81 3.27 9.45
N ALA A 24 0.32 4.46 9.10
CA ALA A 24 1.12 5.67 9.00
C ALA A 24 1.71 6.08 10.37
N ALA A 25 0.90 6.03 11.45
CA ALA A 25 1.37 6.34 12.80
C ALA A 25 2.50 5.38 13.25
N ARG A 26 2.37 4.09 12.96
CA ARG A 26 3.44 3.11 13.23
C ARG A 26 4.71 3.42 12.42
N TYR A 27 4.56 3.78 11.15
CA TYR A 27 5.71 4.17 10.33
C TYR A 27 6.40 5.44 10.85
N LEU A 28 5.63 6.46 11.25
CA LEU A 28 6.17 7.68 11.86
C LEU A 28 6.90 7.37 13.17
N LYS A 29 6.37 6.45 14.00
CA LYS A 29 7.04 5.99 15.22
C LYS A 29 8.40 5.34 14.91
N ASP A 30 8.46 4.47 13.89
CA ASP A 30 9.72 3.83 13.49
C ASP A 30 10.73 4.85 12.95
N LEU A 31 10.28 5.84 12.18
CA LEU A 31 11.12 6.94 11.72
C LEU A 31 11.62 7.81 12.88
N TYR A 32 10.77 8.06 13.88
CA TYR A 32 11.17 8.82 15.07
C TYR A 32 12.23 8.07 15.89
N ALA A 33 12.15 6.75 15.98
CA ALA A 33 13.18 5.95 16.62
C ALA A 33 14.56 6.10 15.95
N ILE A 34 14.59 6.42 14.64
CA ILE A 34 15.83 6.63 13.87
C ILE A 34 16.36 8.05 14.02
N TYR A 35 15.50 9.06 13.86
CA TYR A 35 15.93 10.46 13.69
C TYR A 35 15.81 11.30 14.96
N GLN A 36 14.95 10.95 15.91
CA GLN A 36 14.68 11.68 17.17
C GLN A 36 14.30 13.16 16.97
N ASP A 37 13.96 13.56 15.74
CA ASP A 37 13.56 14.91 15.33
C ASP A 37 12.33 14.83 14.41
N TRP A 38 11.25 15.53 14.79
CA TRP A 38 9.99 15.46 14.06
C TRP A 38 10.05 16.07 12.66
N ASN A 39 10.87 17.11 12.44
CA ASN A 39 11.00 17.69 11.11
C ASN A 39 11.70 16.72 10.15
N LEU A 40 12.72 16.01 10.63
CA LEU A 40 13.37 14.93 9.88
C LEU A 40 12.43 13.75 9.65
N VAL A 41 11.60 13.40 10.63
CA VAL A 41 10.61 12.32 10.51
C VAL A 41 9.58 12.64 9.42
N ILE A 42 9.01 13.84 9.44
CA ILE A 42 8.04 14.30 8.43
C ILE A 42 8.68 14.37 7.04
N ALA A 43 9.92 14.88 6.96
CA ALA A 43 10.68 14.87 5.72
C ALA A 43 10.97 13.44 5.22
N ALA A 44 11.33 12.51 6.13
CA ALA A 44 11.57 11.11 5.79
C ALA A 44 10.29 10.37 5.38
N TYR A 45 9.15 10.73 5.94
CA TYR A 45 7.85 10.21 5.52
C TYR A 45 7.54 10.56 4.05
N ASN A 46 7.90 11.78 3.63
CA ASN A 46 7.72 12.24 2.25
C ASN A 46 8.72 11.61 1.27
N CYS A 47 10.04 11.69 1.53
CA CYS A 47 11.06 11.28 0.55
C CYS A 47 11.76 9.94 0.84
N GLY A 48 11.41 9.31 1.94
CA GLY A 48 12.02 8.08 2.43
C GLY A 48 13.32 8.27 3.21
N PRO A 49 13.60 7.38 4.20
CA PRO A 49 14.76 7.49 5.09
C PRO A 49 16.10 7.42 4.33
N GLY A 50 16.16 6.66 3.23
CA GLY A 50 17.38 6.60 2.41
C GLY A 50 17.77 7.94 1.79
N THR A 51 16.81 8.79 1.44
CA THR A 51 17.03 10.13 0.90
C THR A 51 17.51 11.07 2.00
N ILE A 52 16.92 11.03 3.19
CA ILE A 52 17.35 11.80 4.35
C ILE A 52 18.79 11.44 4.74
N ASN A 53 19.12 10.16 4.82
CA ASN A 53 20.48 9.72 5.15
C ASN A 53 21.52 10.18 4.12
N LYS A 54 21.16 10.29 2.83
CA LYS A 54 22.02 10.88 1.81
C LYS A 54 22.18 12.39 2.02
N ALA A 55 21.12 13.11 2.37
CA ALA A 55 21.16 14.54 2.65
C ALA A 55 22.02 14.86 3.87
N ILE A 56 21.87 14.11 4.96
CA ILE A 56 22.71 14.19 6.17
C ILE A 56 24.20 14.03 5.81
N ARG A 57 24.55 13.00 5.04
CA ARG A 57 25.96 12.80 4.61
C ARG A 57 26.49 13.94 3.76
N ARG A 58 25.69 14.50 2.83
CA ARG A 58 26.08 15.65 2.00
C ARG A 58 26.26 16.92 2.82
N ALA A 59 25.52 17.06 3.90
CA ALA A 59 25.60 18.20 4.82
C ALA A 59 26.67 18.00 5.93
N GLY A 60 27.59 17.06 5.77
CA GLY A 60 28.66 16.84 6.74
C GLY A 60 28.23 16.17 8.04
N GLY A 61 27.15 15.39 8.03
CA GLY A 61 26.65 14.66 9.21
C GLY A 61 25.65 15.45 10.07
N LYS A 62 25.22 16.63 9.63
CA LYS A 62 24.23 17.45 10.33
C LYS A 62 22.87 16.74 10.38
N THR A 63 22.21 16.76 11.54
CA THR A 63 20.95 16.05 11.82
C THR A 63 19.76 16.97 12.13
N ASP A 64 19.89 18.26 11.87
CA ASP A 64 18.78 19.22 11.91
C ASP A 64 18.20 19.41 10.51
N TYR A 65 16.85 19.46 10.40
CA TYR A 65 16.16 19.61 9.11
C TYR A 65 16.58 20.89 8.36
N TRP A 66 16.71 22.01 9.07
CA TRP A 66 17.03 23.30 8.44
C TRP A 66 18.48 23.36 7.95
N GLU A 67 19.38 22.68 8.66
CA GLU A 67 20.78 22.58 8.24
C GLU A 67 20.98 21.71 6.99
N ILE A 68 20.16 20.67 6.80
CA ILE A 68 20.21 19.81 5.61
C ILE A 68 19.27 20.26 4.49
N TYR A 69 18.50 21.34 4.71
CA TYR A 69 17.44 21.82 3.82
C TYR A 69 17.86 21.89 2.35
N ASN A 70 19.03 22.50 2.06
CA ASN A 70 19.52 22.65 0.70
C ASN A 70 19.95 21.32 0.04
N SER A 71 20.19 20.29 0.82
CA SER A 71 20.54 18.92 0.36
C SER A 71 19.32 18.04 0.11
N LEU A 72 18.11 18.51 0.46
CA LEU A 72 16.84 17.80 0.28
C LEU A 72 16.26 18.01 -1.13
N PRO A 73 15.46 17.07 -1.64
CA PRO A 73 14.65 17.28 -2.85
C PRO A 73 13.74 18.51 -2.71
N LYS A 74 13.48 19.22 -3.82
CA LYS A 74 12.65 20.44 -3.83
C LYS A 74 11.27 20.24 -3.19
N GLU A 75 10.62 19.13 -3.47
CA GLU A 75 9.32 18.76 -2.90
C GLU A 75 9.42 18.63 -1.37
N THR A 76 10.41 17.89 -0.87
CA THR A 76 10.60 17.65 0.57
C THR A 76 10.92 18.92 1.33
N ARG A 77 11.65 19.87 0.70
CA ARG A 77 11.90 21.21 1.27
C ARG A 77 10.62 22.00 1.54
N GLY A 78 9.59 21.83 0.71
CA GLY A 78 8.29 22.45 0.93
C GLY A 78 7.38 21.69 1.88
N TYR A 79 7.61 20.39 2.07
CA TYR A 79 6.69 19.51 2.78
C TYR A 79 6.57 19.81 4.27
N VAL A 80 7.68 20.01 4.97
CA VAL A 80 7.69 20.34 6.41
C VAL A 80 7.08 21.74 6.67
N PRO A 81 7.47 22.82 5.96
CA PRO A 81 6.79 24.11 6.08
C PRO A 81 5.28 24.03 5.79
N ALA A 82 4.86 23.27 4.78
CA ALA A 82 3.46 23.08 4.46
C ALA A 82 2.70 22.35 5.59
N PHE A 83 3.32 21.34 6.21
CA PHE A 83 2.76 20.65 7.38
C PHE A 83 2.58 21.61 8.57
N ILE A 84 3.58 22.43 8.84
CA ILE A 84 3.51 23.44 9.92
C ILE A 84 2.37 24.43 9.65
N ALA A 85 2.27 24.93 8.39
CA ALA A 85 1.22 25.85 7.99
C ALA A 85 -0.17 25.23 8.10
N ALA A 86 -0.33 23.98 7.65
CA ALA A 86 -1.60 23.25 7.75
C ALA A 86 -2.02 23.06 9.22
N ASN A 87 -1.09 22.64 10.09
CA ASN A 87 -1.36 22.50 11.50
C ASN A 87 -1.77 23.82 12.16
N TYR A 88 -1.08 24.91 11.80
CA TYR A 88 -1.42 26.25 12.27
C TYR A 88 -2.84 26.65 11.83
N VAL A 89 -3.17 26.50 10.56
CA VAL A 89 -4.50 26.84 10.04
C VAL A 89 -5.58 25.99 10.70
N MET A 90 -5.37 24.68 10.84
CA MET A 90 -6.34 23.78 11.48
C MET A 90 -6.54 24.08 12.98
N THR A 91 -5.52 24.60 13.65
CA THR A 91 -5.62 25.00 15.07
C THR A 91 -6.30 26.35 15.24
N TYR A 92 -6.08 27.28 14.31
CA TYR A 92 -6.50 28.68 14.45
C TYR A 92 -7.49 29.16 13.38
N TYR A 93 -8.19 28.22 12.72
CA TYR A 93 -9.11 28.54 11.60
C TYR A 93 -10.16 29.60 11.96
N CYS A 94 -10.71 29.57 13.18
CA CYS A 94 -11.67 30.58 13.63
C CYS A 94 -11.06 31.99 13.68
N LYS A 95 -9.76 32.11 14.05
CA LYS A 95 -9.05 33.42 14.07
C LYS A 95 -8.84 34.01 12.68
N HIS A 96 -8.90 33.16 11.66
CA HIS A 96 -8.72 33.54 10.25
C HIS A 96 -10.05 33.61 9.48
N ASN A 97 -11.20 33.59 10.18
CA ASN A 97 -12.54 33.60 9.59
C ASN A 97 -12.75 32.44 8.58
N ILE A 98 -12.12 31.31 8.82
CA ILE A 98 -12.32 30.09 8.02
C ILE A 98 -13.44 29.30 8.69
N CYS A 99 -14.55 29.12 7.99
CA CYS A 99 -15.67 28.31 8.47
C CYS A 99 -15.53 26.88 7.92
N PRO A 100 -15.61 25.84 8.79
CA PRO A 100 -15.75 24.47 8.31
C PRO A 100 -17.00 24.32 7.45
N MET A 101 -16.88 23.59 6.35
CA MET A 101 -18.04 23.22 5.53
C MET A 101 -18.72 21.99 6.14
N GLU A 102 -20.05 21.95 6.05
CA GLU A 102 -20.79 20.74 6.37
C GLU A 102 -20.40 19.62 5.38
N THR A 103 -20.27 18.43 5.90
CA THR A 103 -19.94 17.25 5.11
C THR A 103 -21.15 16.32 5.05
N ASN A 104 -21.33 15.60 3.96
CA ASN A 104 -22.36 14.56 3.83
C ASN A 104 -21.96 13.23 4.51
N ILE A 105 -21.01 13.29 5.45
CA ILE A 105 -20.59 12.11 6.22
C ILE A 105 -21.54 11.99 7.41
N PRO A 106 -22.11 10.80 7.70
CA PRO A 106 -22.98 10.60 8.85
C PRO A 106 -22.28 10.95 10.16
N ASP A 107 -22.99 11.62 11.06
CA ASP A 107 -22.47 12.03 12.37
C ASP A 107 -22.02 10.85 13.23
N ALA A 108 -22.71 9.71 13.12
CA ALA A 108 -22.38 8.50 13.83
C ALA A 108 -22.35 7.28 12.88
N THR A 109 -21.26 6.54 12.97
CA THR A 109 -21.07 5.28 12.21
C THR A 109 -20.63 4.17 13.16
N ASP A 110 -21.03 2.95 12.85
CA ASP A 110 -20.54 1.76 13.53
C ASP A 110 -20.14 0.68 12.52
N THR A 111 -19.59 -0.42 12.99
CA THR A 111 -19.05 -1.49 12.15
C THR A 111 -19.68 -2.84 12.47
N VAL A 112 -19.95 -3.61 11.41
CA VAL A 112 -20.39 -5.00 11.51
C VAL A 112 -19.41 -5.93 10.82
N GLN A 113 -19.35 -7.19 11.25
CA GLN A 113 -18.52 -8.21 10.63
C GLN A 113 -19.32 -8.95 9.54
N VAL A 114 -18.78 -8.95 8.34
CA VAL A 114 -19.33 -9.64 7.17
C VAL A 114 -18.55 -10.93 6.97
N THR A 115 -19.23 -12.07 7.08
CA THR A 115 -18.63 -13.42 7.01
C THR A 115 -18.98 -14.17 5.72
N LYS A 116 -19.87 -13.64 4.90
CA LYS A 116 -20.23 -14.15 3.56
C LYS A 116 -19.87 -13.09 2.50
N ASN A 117 -19.77 -13.48 1.24
CA ASN A 117 -19.57 -12.49 0.17
C ASN A 117 -20.81 -11.59 0.06
N LEU A 118 -20.59 -10.29 -0.01
CA LEU A 118 -21.63 -9.27 -0.02
C LEU A 118 -21.36 -8.23 -1.10
N HIS A 119 -22.36 -7.90 -1.90
CA HIS A 119 -22.30 -6.81 -2.86
C HIS A 119 -23.01 -5.58 -2.29
N PHE A 120 -22.49 -4.38 -2.54
CA PHE A 120 -23.08 -3.13 -2.01
C PHE A 120 -24.52 -2.89 -2.46
N GLU A 121 -24.90 -3.35 -3.68
CA GLU A 121 -26.29 -3.27 -4.13
C GLU A 121 -27.26 -4.05 -3.25
N GLN A 122 -26.85 -5.20 -2.68
CA GLN A 122 -27.67 -5.95 -1.75
C GLN A 122 -28.02 -5.14 -0.49
N LEU A 123 -27.03 -4.35 -0.01
CA LEU A 123 -27.25 -3.43 1.12
C LEU A 123 -28.13 -2.25 0.72
N ALA A 124 -27.84 -1.63 -0.42
CA ALA A 124 -28.60 -0.49 -0.90
C ALA A 124 -30.08 -0.82 -1.07
N ASP A 125 -30.37 -1.96 -1.70
CA ASP A 125 -31.75 -2.40 -2.00
C ASP A 125 -32.53 -2.77 -0.72
N ILE A 126 -31.91 -3.46 0.24
CA ILE A 126 -32.62 -3.96 1.44
C ILE A 126 -32.62 -2.96 2.58
N CYS A 127 -31.47 -2.31 2.84
CA CYS A 127 -31.36 -1.35 3.95
C CYS A 127 -31.74 0.07 3.55
N SER A 128 -31.99 0.34 2.26
CA SER A 128 -32.27 1.70 1.74
C SER A 128 -31.15 2.71 2.00
N VAL A 129 -29.89 2.25 2.07
CA VAL A 129 -28.70 3.08 2.19
C VAL A 129 -28.22 3.46 0.79
N SER A 130 -27.85 4.71 0.57
CA SER A 130 -27.35 5.12 -0.74
C SER A 130 -26.02 4.43 -1.09
N MET A 131 -25.86 4.08 -2.36
CA MET A 131 -24.60 3.50 -2.87
C MET A 131 -23.39 4.41 -2.66
N GLU A 132 -23.61 5.72 -2.70
CA GLU A 132 -22.57 6.72 -2.48
C GLU A 132 -22.10 6.69 -1.03
N GLU A 133 -23.04 6.65 -0.09
CA GLU A 133 -22.76 6.58 1.33
C GLU A 133 -22.02 5.29 1.72
N ILE A 134 -22.47 4.13 1.21
CA ILE A 134 -21.77 2.85 1.42
C ILE A 134 -20.34 2.92 0.91
N LYS A 135 -20.11 3.46 -0.29
CA LYS A 135 -18.77 3.59 -0.89
C LYS A 135 -17.89 4.58 -0.12
N SER A 136 -18.43 5.70 0.30
CA SER A 136 -17.68 6.72 1.05
C SER A 136 -17.20 6.21 2.40
N LEU A 137 -18.00 5.40 3.07
CA LEU A 137 -17.68 4.78 4.35
C LEU A 137 -16.78 3.54 4.22
N ASN A 138 -16.72 2.92 3.03
CA ASN A 138 -15.99 1.67 2.79
C ASN A 138 -15.09 1.73 1.54
N PRO A 139 -14.20 2.73 1.43
CA PRO A 139 -13.42 2.95 0.21
C PRO A 139 -12.37 1.86 -0.05
N GLN A 140 -12.12 0.97 0.91
CA GLN A 140 -11.21 -0.16 0.78
C GLN A 140 -11.73 -1.27 -0.13
N TYR A 141 -13.05 -1.36 -0.37
CA TYR A 141 -13.62 -2.42 -1.19
C TYR A 141 -13.72 -2.03 -2.65
N LYS A 142 -12.95 -2.73 -3.48
CA LYS A 142 -12.99 -2.57 -4.94
C LYS A 142 -14.20 -3.32 -5.52
N LYS A 143 -14.73 -2.81 -6.63
CA LYS A 143 -15.84 -3.47 -7.36
C LYS A 143 -17.10 -3.66 -6.53
N ASN A 144 -17.29 -2.89 -5.48
CA ASN A 144 -18.45 -2.94 -4.57
C ASN A 144 -18.68 -4.33 -3.93
N ILE A 145 -17.63 -5.13 -3.77
CA ILE A 145 -17.71 -6.50 -3.22
C ILE A 145 -16.90 -6.60 -1.93
N ILE A 146 -17.53 -7.10 -0.88
CA ILE A 146 -16.90 -7.49 0.39
C ILE A 146 -16.68 -9.00 0.36
N PRO A 147 -15.43 -9.48 0.34
CA PRO A 147 -15.12 -10.91 0.23
C PRO A 147 -15.10 -11.59 1.62
N GLY A 148 -16.25 -11.69 2.27
CA GLY A 148 -16.37 -12.20 3.64
C GLY A 148 -16.09 -13.69 3.81
N GLU A 149 -16.32 -14.52 2.78
CA GLU A 149 -16.08 -15.96 2.86
C GLU A 149 -14.63 -16.35 3.08
N SER A 150 -13.70 -15.59 2.49
CA SER A 150 -12.27 -15.91 2.63
C SER A 150 -11.72 -15.50 3.98
N LYS A 151 -12.24 -14.41 4.54
CA LYS A 151 -11.88 -13.83 5.83
C LYS A 151 -12.98 -12.85 6.23
N ALA A 152 -13.41 -12.89 7.47
CA ALA A 152 -14.35 -11.90 7.99
C ALA A 152 -13.84 -10.46 7.70
N GLN A 153 -14.70 -9.65 7.13
CA GLN A 153 -14.41 -8.28 6.72
C GLN A 153 -15.25 -7.28 7.52
N THR A 154 -14.72 -6.11 7.76
CA THR A 154 -15.43 -5.04 8.48
C THR A 154 -16.20 -4.17 7.48
N LEU A 155 -17.50 -4.07 7.66
CA LEU A 155 -18.38 -3.13 6.95
C LEU A 155 -18.72 -1.98 7.90
N ARG A 156 -18.52 -0.75 7.47
CA ARG A 156 -18.94 0.47 8.18
C ARG A 156 -20.25 0.97 7.61
N LEU A 157 -21.20 1.25 8.48
CA LEU A 157 -22.50 1.81 8.13
C LEU A 157 -22.84 2.96 9.06
N PRO A 158 -23.76 3.88 8.67
CA PRO A 158 -24.36 4.81 9.62
C PRO A 158 -25.08 4.05 10.74
N MET A 159 -25.04 4.59 11.95
CA MET A 159 -25.55 3.93 13.16
C MET A 159 -27.00 3.44 13.02
N ASN A 160 -27.84 4.23 12.35
CA ASN A 160 -29.27 3.93 12.15
C ASN A 160 -29.54 2.69 11.27
N TYR A 161 -28.57 2.21 10.50
CA TYR A 161 -28.73 1.03 9.65
C TYR A 161 -28.14 -0.25 10.23
N ILE A 162 -27.46 -0.17 11.37
CA ILE A 162 -26.80 -1.33 11.99
C ILE A 162 -27.80 -2.39 12.42
N SER A 163 -28.87 -2.00 13.12
CA SER A 163 -29.95 -2.93 13.52
C SER A 163 -30.61 -3.57 12.31
N THR A 164 -30.97 -2.77 11.31
CA THR A 164 -31.58 -3.27 10.06
C THR A 164 -30.69 -4.29 9.37
N PHE A 165 -29.37 -4.04 9.32
CA PHE A 165 -28.41 -4.99 8.76
C PHE A 165 -28.39 -6.30 9.55
N ILE A 166 -28.33 -6.24 10.88
CA ILE A 166 -28.27 -7.43 11.74
C ILE A 166 -29.55 -8.27 11.60
N ASP A 167 -30.71 -7.63 11.64
CA ASP A 167 -32.01 -8.32 11.57
C ASP A 167 -32.31 -8.90 10.19
N SER A 168 -31.76 -8.30 9.13
CA SER A 168 -32.05 -8.68 7.74
C SER A 168 -30.90 -9.43 7.06
N GLN A 169 -29.90 -9.90 7.78
CA GLN A 169 -28.66 -10.48 7.21
C GLN A 169 -28.92 -11.56 6.15
N ASP A 170 -29.79 -12.55 6.45
CA ASP A 170 -30.05 -13.65 5.54
C ASP A 170 -30.76 -13.18 4.27
N THR A 171 -31.68 -12.22 4.39
CA THR A 171 -32.34 -11.57 3.26
C THR A 171 -31.37 -10.81 2.39
N ILE A 172 -30.47 -10.05 3.01
CA ILE A 172 -29.42 -9.27 2.31
C ILE A 172 -28.53 -10.21 1.50
N TYR A 173 -28.01 -11.27 2.11
CA TYR A 173 -27.13 -12.22 1.41
C TYR A 173 -27.82 -13.00 0.30
N ALA A 174 -29.14 -13.28 0.44
CA ALA A 174 -29.93 -13.97 -0.58
C ALA A 174 -30.30 -13.04 -1.76
N HIS A 175 -30.48 -11.74 -1.50
CA HIS A 175 -30.98 -10.78 -2.47
C HIS A 175 -30.09 -10.69 -3.71
N ARG A 176 -30.66 -11.00 -4.90
CA ARG A 176 -29.98 -10.95 -6.21
C ARG A 176 -28.60 -11.64 -6.26
N SER A 177 -28.34 -12.56 -5.34
CA SER A 177 -27.03 -13.21 -5.20
C SER A 177 -26.59 -13.89 -6.51
N ASN A 178 -27.49 -14.64 -7.18
CA ASN A 178 -27.21 -15.30 -8.44
C ASN A 178 -26.90 -14.33 -9.59
N GLU A 179 -27.46 -13.14 -9.58
CA GLU A 179 -27.21 -12.10 -10.59
C GLU A 179 -25.88 -11.40 -10.35
N LEU A 180 -25.65 -10.91 -9.14
CA LEU A 180 -24.49 -10.08 -8.77
C LEU A 180 -23.18 -10.88 -8.75
N PHE A 181 -23.25 -12.17 -8.45
CA PHE A 181 -22.09 -13.08 -8.44
C PHE A 181 -22.06 -14.07 -9.62
N LYS A 182 -22.90 -13.91 -10.65
CA LYS A 182 -23.08 -14.85 -11.77
C LYS A 182 -21.78 -15.28 -12.46
N ASN A 183 -20.80 -14.39 -12.55
CA ASN A 183 -19.48 -14.65 -13.14
C ASN A 183 -18.40 -14.98 -12.09
N ARG A 184 -18.75 -15.13 -10.82
CA ARG A 184 -17.81 -15.26 -9.71
C ARG A 184 -18.36 -16.17 -8.62
N ARG A 185 -18.62 -17.42 -8.98
CA ARG A 185 -19.06 -18.46 -8.01
C ARG A 185 -18.05 -18.71 -6.90
N THR A 186 -16.80 -18.33 -7.10
CA THR A 186 -15.76 -18.25 -6.08
C THR A 186 -15.07 -16.90 -6.18
N VAL A 187 -15.25 -16.04 -5.18
CA VAL A 187 -14.43 -14.84 -4.99
C VAL A 187 -13.11 -15.33 -4.40
N ALA A 188 -12.33 -16.05 -5.22
CA ALA A 188 -10.97 -16.41 -4.84
C ALA A 188 -10.15 -15.14 -4.77
N ILE A 189 -9.83 -14.70 -3.57
CA ILE A 189 -8.72 -13.78 -3.38
C ILE A 189 -7.48 -14.60 -3.76
N PRO A 190 -6.72 -14.22 -4.82
CA PRO A 190 -5.45 -14.87 -5.04
C PRO A 190 -4.65 -14.65 -3.76
N GLU A 191 -4.35 -15.73 -3.04
CA GLU A 191 -3.38 -15.64 -1.96
C GLU A 191 -2.22 -14.84 -2.52
N THR A 192 -1.87 -13.75 -1.87
CA THR A 192 -0.62 -13.07 -2.16
C THR A 192 0.44 -14.12 -1.90
N ARG A 193 0.83 -14.79 -2.98
CA ARG A 193 1.98 -15.69 -2.94
C ARG A 193 3.06 -14.87 -2.26
N SER A 194 3.28 -15.16 -0.97
CA SER A 194 4.54 -14.84 -0.36
C SER A 194 5.54 -15.23 -1.44
N THR A 195 6.38 -14.32 -1.86
CA THR A 195 7.51 -14.63 -2.71
C THR A 195 8.48 -15.48 -1.91
N ALA A 196 8.02 -16.67 -1.50
CA ALA A 196 8.90 -17.79 -1.31
C ALA A 196 9.56 -17.95 -2.68
N ARG A 197 10.82 -17.60 -2.73
CA ARG A 197 11.73 -17.79 -3.86
C ARG A 197 11.47 -19.18 -4.44
N ARG A 198 10.59 -19.26 -5.42
CA ARG A 198 10.59 -20.39 -6.32
C ARG A 198 11.86 -20.20 -7.14
N ALA A 199 12.89 -20.95 -6.78
CA ALA A 199 13.98 -21.21 -7.69
C ALA A 199 13.30 -21.68 -8.99
N THR A 200 13.25 -20.84 -9.99
CA THR A 200 12.88 -21.25 -11.32
C THR A 200 14.00 -22.18 -11.76
N THR A 201 13.76 -23.47 -11.57
CA THR A 201 14.50 -24.49 -12.31
C THR A 201 14.30 -24.14 -13.78
N GLY A 202 15.36 -23.60 -14.39
CA GLY A 202 15.34 -23.21 -15.78
C GLY A 202 15.12 -24.45 -16.63
N ASN A 203 13.94 -24.53 -17.23
CA ASN A 203 13.61 -25.56 -18.24
C ASN A 203 14.13 -25.15 -19.63
N GLY A 204 15.21 -24.36 -19.65
CA GLY A 204 15.86 -23.90 -20.88
C GLY A 204 17.18 -24.61 -21.13
N LYS A 205 17.63 -24.59 -22.38
CA LYS A 205 18.94 -25.14 -22.80
C LYS A 205 20.06 -24.41 -22.05
N LEU A 206 20.83 -25.14 -21.24
CA LEU A 206 21.95 -24.60 -20.48
C LEU A 206 23.07 -24.16 -21.42
N THR A 207 23.49 -22.90 -21.33
CA THR A 207 24.60 -22.31 -22.07
C THR A 207 25.58 -21.68 -21.08
N TYR A 208 26.87 -21.75 -21.36
CA TYR A 208 27.91 -21.11 -20.57
C TYR A 208 28.46 -19.89 -21.30
N HIS A 209 28.56 -18.76 -20.59
CA HIS A 209 29.21 -17.55 -21.09
C HIS A 209 30.49 -17.26 -20.30
N LYS A 210 31.64 -17.19 -20.97
CA LYS A 210 32.91 -16.78 -20.33
C LYS A 210 32.98 -15.25 -20.32
N ILE A 211 33.04 -14.67 -19.11
CA ILE A 211 33.08 -13.22 -18.91
C ILE A 211 34.35 -12.65 -19.51
N ARG A 212 34.23 -11.66 -20.40
CA ARG A 212 35.35 -10.91 -20.98
C ARG A 212 35.64 -9.66 -20.16
N SER A 213 36.87 -9.13 -20.29
CA SER A 213 37.21 -7.86 -19.65
C SER A 213 36.29 -6.74 -20.14
N GLY A 214 35.75 -5.93 -19.19
CA GLY A 214 34.81 -4.85 -19.48
C GLY A 214 33.33 -5.25 -19.62
N GLU A 215 32.97 -6.52 -19.59
CA GLU A 215 31.57 -6.93 -19.59
C GLU A 215 30.92 -6.72 -18.22
N THR A 216 29.67 -6.26 -18.24
CA THR A 216 28.83 -6.12 -17.04
C THR A 216 27.74 -7.18 -17.02
N LEU A 217 27.26 -7.53 -15.80
CA LEU A 217 26.17 -8.50 -15.66
C LEU A 217 24.89 -8.06 -16.38
N GLY A 218 24.64 -6.73 -16.45
CA GLY A 218 23.53 -6.16 -17.21
C GLY A 218 23.68 -6.31 -18.73
N GLY A 219 24.88 -6.09 -19.26
CA GLY A 219 25.18 -6.27 -20.69
C GLY A 219 25.06 -7.73 -21.13
N ILE A 220 25.53 -8.66 -20.29
CA ILE A 220 25.39 -10.12 -20.55
C ILE A 220 23.91 -10.51 -20.49
N ALA A 221 23.14 -10.02 -19.50
CA ALA A 221 21.70 -10.28 -19.38
C ALA A 221 20.94 -9.86 -20.65
N GLY A 222 21.20 -8.64 -21.14
CA GLY A 222 20.58 -8.11 -22.37
C GLY A 222 20.93 -8.95 -23.62
N ARG A 223 22.19 -9.40 -23.77
CA ARG A 223 22.64 -10.23 -24.92
C ARG A 223 21.92 -11.58 -24.99
N TYR A 224 21.60 -12.16 -23.83
CA TYR A 224 20.94 -13.48 -23.76
C TYR A 224 19.42 -13.39 -23.56
N GLY A 225 18.85 -12.17 -23.49
CA GLY A 225 17.41 -11.96 -23.29
C GLY A 225 16.89 -12.41 -21.91
N VAL A 226 17.76 -12.36 -20.90
CA VAL A 226 17.45 -12.76 -19.52
C VAL A 226 17.62 -11.59 -18.57
N THR A 227 17.05 -11.67 -17.39
CA THR A 227 17.20 -10.60 -16.39
C THR A 227 18.47 -10.78 -15.55
N VAL A 228 19.03 -9.68 -15.04
CA VAL A 228 20.17 -9.70 -14.11
C VAL A 228 19.86 -10.59 -12.88
N LYS A 229 18.62 -10.55 -12.39
CA LYS A 229 18.18 -11.39 -11.26
C LYS A 229 18.22 -12.88 -11.56
N GLN A 230 17.88 -13.27 -12.79
CA GLN A 230 17.99 -14.67 -13.24
C GLN A 230 19.44 -15.11 -13.30
N LEU A 231 20.34 -14.29 -13.88
CA LEU A 231 21.76 -14.59 -13.90
C LEU A 231 22.36 -14.73 -12.50
N GLN A 232 21.98 -13.85 -11.58
CA GLN A 232 22.42 -13.93 -10.18
C GLN A 232 21.93 -15.21 -9.51
N SER A 233 20.66 -15.57 -9.68
CA SER A 233 20.05 -16.77 -9.09
C SER A 233 20.72 -18.05 -9.61
N TRP A 234 20.96 -18.16 -10.92
CA TRP A 234 21.56 -19.35 -11.53
C TRP A 234 23.04 -19.55 -11.19
N ASN A 235 23.72 -18.44 -10.82
CA ASN A 235 25.16 -18.45 -10.54
C ASN A 235 25.50 -18.18 -9.06
N GLY A 236 24.50 -18.09 -8.17
CA GLY A 236 24.72 -17.85 -6.74
C GLY A 236 25.34 -16.48 -6.43
N LEU A 237 25.17 -15.49 -7.30
CA LEU A 237 25.78 -14.16 -7.15
C LEU A 237 24.92 -13.28 -6.21
N ARG A 238 25.53 -12.73 -5.17
CA ARG A 238 24.85 -11.83 -4.22
C ARG A 238 24.82 -10.36 -4.69
N ASN A 239 25.70 -9.98 -5.60
CA ASN A 239 25.82 -8.64 -6.17
C ASN A 239 26.01 -8.69 -7.67
N THR A 240 26.19 -7.54 -8.33
CA THR A 240 26.41 -7.42 -9.77
C THR A 240 27.89 -7.48 -10.19
N ASN A 241 28.81 -7.64 -9.22
CA ASN A 241 30.24 -7.68 -9.50
C ASN A 241 30.63 -9.04 -10.07
N ILE A 242 31.19 -9.02 -11.27
CA ILE A 242 31.67 -10.20 -11.98
C ILE A 242 33.14 -10.01 -12.36
N SER A 243 33.90 -11.09 -12.39
CA SER A 243 35.32 -11.06 -12.75
C SER A 243 35.53 -11.68 -14.11
N ALA A 244 36.34 -11.03 -14.96
CA ALA A 244 36.75 -11.57 -16.24
C ALA A 244 37.40 -12.95 -16.08
N GLY A 245 37.18 -13.82 -17.03
CA GLY A 245 37.67 -15.19 -17.05
C GLY A 245 36.76 -16.23 -16.39
N LYS A 246 35.81 -15.82 -15.51
CA LYS A 246 34.82 -16.74 -14.93
C LYS A 246 33.72 -17.09 -15.93
N GLN A 247 33.06 -18.23 -15.71
CA GLN A 247 31.91 -18.67 -16.51
C GLN A 247 30.60 -18.44 -15.78
N LEU A 248 29.59 -17.95 -16.52
CA LEU A 248 28.22 -17.81 -16.07
C LEU A 248 27.34 -18.89 -16.70
N LYS A 249 26.51 -19.52 -15.87
CA LYS A 249 25.42 -20.41 -16.32
C LYS A 249 24.23 -19.58 -16.76
N ILE A 250 23.71 -19.86 -17.95
CA ILE A 250 22.57 -19.16 -18.55
C ILE A 250 21.59 -20.21 -19.05
N TYR A 251 20.35 -20.14 -18.59
CA TYR A 251 19.25 -21.00 -19.05
C TYR A 251 18.37 -20.19 -20.01
N LYS A 252 18.28 -20.62 -21.27
CA LYS A 252 17.53 -19.97 -22.34
C LYS A 252 16.46 -20.90 -22.93
#